data_046d7321dc777d80e2b9d94c34d70a39
#
_entry.id   046d7321dc777d80e2b9d94c34d70a39
#
_cell.length_a   1.000
_cell.length_b   1.000
_cell.length_c   1.000
_cell.angle_alpha   90.00
_cell.angle_beta   90.00
_cell.angle_gamma   90.00
#
_symmetry.space_group_name_H-M   'P 1'
#
loop_
_entity.id
_entity.type
_entity.pdbx_description
1 polymer ?
#
loop_
_entity_poly.entity_id
_entity_poly.type
_entity_poly.pdbx_seq_one_letter_code
_entity_poly.pdbx_strand_id
1 'polypeptide(L)'
;LKTCSEKKKDEEEKNSMTELVGILNEQLSDYRKELDKRDKHIDDQNKQIQELLKKAGISNSNNTINIQNNIKLLGYNNTDRSHLTDSDILKCLQHSNFCIPHLIEKIHFDVNKPENHNVYISNLKNKYIMIYDGEKWKCKDRDEQINSLIDDNESVIEYKLEEWIENGKNYPEMMRKFKRYIDKKDNNKVLNKVKDEIKLLLYNNRNLISKEKDGTIEIN
;
A
#
# COMPACT_ATOMS: atom_id res chain seq x y z
N LEU A 1 -43.41 39.35 -3.64
CA LEU A 1 -42.76 40.22 -4.65
C LEU A 1 -41.33 40.44 -4.19
N LYS A 2 -40.36 39.80 -4.88
CA LYS A 2 -38.94 40.02 -4.62
C LYS A 2 -38.56 41.48 -4.94
N THR A 3 -37.79 42.11 -4.07
CA THR A 3 -37.35 43.48 -4.24
C THR A 3 -36.35 43.60 -5.41
N CYS A 4 -36.21 44.79 -6.00
CA CYS A 4 -35.30 45.03 -7.13
C CYS A 4 -33.80 44.69 -6.78
N SER A 5 -33.44 44.79 -5.49
CA SER A 5 -32.11 44.41 -4.97
C SER A 5 -31.87 42.91 -4.92
N GLU A 6 -32.90 42.12 -4.59
CA GLU A 6 -32.82 40.64 -4.58
C GLU A 6 -32.69 40.08 -5.99
N LYS A 7 -33.40 40.67 -6.96
CA LYS A 7 -33.27 40.25 -8.37
C LYS A 7 -31.91 40.51 -8.96
N LYS A 8 -31.22 41.60 -8.58
CA LYS A 8 -29.86 41.89 -9.02
C LYS A 8 -28.84 40.93 -8.43
N LYS A 9 -29.00 40.56 -7.14
CA LYS A 9 -28.15 39.54 -6.52
C LYS A 9 -28.30 38.16 -7.17
N ASP A 10 -29.53 37.73 -7.41
CA ASP A 10 -29.83 36.44 -8.08
C ASP A 10 -29.23 36.39 -9.48
N GLU A 11 -29.19 37.53 -10.19
CA GLU A 11 -28.61 37.66 -11.54
C GLU A 11 -27.08 37.67 -11.54
N GLU A 12 -26.44 38.31 -10.55
CA GLU A 12 -24.98 38.30 -10.34
C GLU A 12 -24.49 36.90 -9.95
N GLU A 13 -25.18 36.20 -9.04
CA GLU A 13 -24.87 34.81 -8.67
C GLU A 13 -25.01 33.87 -9.85
N LYS A 14 -26.03 34.02 -10.68
CA LYS A 14 -26.25 33.22 -11.87
C LYS A 14 -25.14 33.43 -12.91
N ASN A 15 -24.73 34.68 -13.11
CA ASN A 15 -23.62 35.01 -14.03
C ASN A 15 -22.31 34.44 -13.54
N SER A 16 -21.99 34.54 -12.24
CA SER A 16 -20.80 33.95 -11.63
C SER A 16 -20.77 32.43 -11.74
N MET A 17 -21.93 31.78 -11.52
CA MET A 17 -22.05 30.33 -11.68
C MET A 17 -21.88 29.88 -13.13
N THR A 18 -22.38 30.65 -14.09
CA THR A 18 -22.22 30.38 -15.52
C THR A 18 -20.75 30.50 -15.95
N GLU A 19 -20.02 31.50 -15.43
CA GLU A 19 -18.60 31.67 -15.68
C GLU A 19 -17.77 30.53 -15.10
N LEU A 20 -18.08 30.09 -13.87
CA LEU A 20 -17.43 28.94 -13.22
C LEU A 20 -17.65 27.64 -14.01
N VAL A 21 -18.87 27.40 -14.51
CA VAL A 21 -19.16 26.24 -15.36
C VAL A 21 -18.38 26.33 -16.68
N GLY A 22 -18.19 27.53 -17.24
CA GLY A 22 -17.36 27.74 -18.42
C GLY A 22 -15.90 27.33 -18.17
N ILE A 23 -15.30 27.79 -17.09
CA ILE A 23 -13.92 27.47 -16.69
C ILE A 23 -13.77 25.95 -16.45
N LEU A 24 -14.71 25.32 -15.74
CA LEU A 24 -14.66 23.88 -15.48
C LEU A 24 -14.76 23.05 -16.77
N ASN A 25 -15.61 23.48 -17.73
CA ASN A 25 -15.72 22.81 -19.01
C ASN A 25 -14.44 22.94 -19.86
N GLU A 26 -13.78 24.08 -19.80
CA GLU A 26 -12.48 24.28 -20.46
C GLU A 26 -11.40 23.38 -19.84
N GLN A 27 -11.31 23.33 -18.52
CA GLN A 27 -10.40 22.42 -17.83
C GLN A 27 -10.67 20.95 -18.15
N LEU A 28 -11.94 20.53 -18.17
CA LEU A 28 -12.33 19.17 -18.57
C LEU A 28 -11.92 18.87 -20.02
N SER A 29 -12.05 19.83 -20.91
CA SER A 29 -11.61 19.68 -22.31
C SER A 29 -10.09 19.46 -22.39
N ASP A 30 -9.32 20.22 -21.61
CA ASP A 30 -7.87 20.12 -21.63
C ASP A 30 -7.38 18.82 -20.97
N TYR A 31 -8.01 18.37 -19.88
CA TYR A 31 -7.73 17.03 -19.31
C TYR A 31 -8.03 15.90 -20.30
N ARG A 32 -9.13 15.98 -21.05
CA ARG A 32 -9.44 14.99 -22.10
C ARG A 32 -8.36 14.96 -23.18
N LYS A 33 -7.88 16.11 -23.64
CA LYS A 33 -6.79 16.18 -24.63
C LYS A 33 -5.49 15.60 -24.08
N GLU A 34 -5.23 15.78 -22.79
CA GLU A 34 -4.02 15.22 -22.15
C GLU A 34 -4.15 13.70 -21.98
N LEU A 35 -5.33 13.18 -21.63
CA LEU A 35 -5.61 11.75 -21.60
C LEU A 35 -5.42 11.11 -22.98
N ASP A 36 -5.98 11.69 -24.03
CA ASP A 36 -5.81 11.20 -25.40
C ASP A 36 -4.32 11.15 -25.84
N LYS A 37 -3.51 12.11 -25.38
CA LYS A 37 -2.07 12.10 -25.64
C LYS A 37 -1.35 10.97 -24.89
N ARG A 38 -1.74 10.73 -23.64
CA ARG A 38 -1.18 9.64 -22.83
C ARG A 38 -1.56 8.27 -23.40
N ASP A 39 -2.81 8.10 -23.83
CA ASP A 39 -3.28 6.87 -24.45
C ASP A 39 -2.51 6.56 -25.74
N LYS A 40 -2.27 7.55 -26.60
CA LYS A 40 -1.42 7.40 -27.78
C LYS A 40 0.01 7.02 -27.42
N HIS A 41 0.56 7.61 -26.38
CA HIS A 41 1.92 7.28 -25.93
C HIS A 41 2.01 5.84 -25.42
N ILE A 42 1.00 5.39 -24.68
CA ILE A 42 0.89 3.98 -24.23
C ILE A 42 0.80 3.04 -25.43
N ASP A 43 0.00 3.36 -26.43
CA ASP A 43 -0.11 2.56 -27.65
C ASP A 43 1.23 2.46 -28.41
N ASP A 44 1.96 3.55 -28.49
CA ASP A 44 3.27 3.57 -29.15
C ASP A 44 4.31 2.78 -28.34
N GLN A 45 4.30 2.88 -27.01
CA GLN A 45 5.14 2.03 -26.15
C GLN A 45 4.80 0.56 -26.30
N ASN A 46 3.52 0.20 -26.34
CA ASN A 46 3.07 -1.18 -26.55
C ASN A 46 3.54 -1.72 -27.91
N LYS A 47 3.51 -0.91 -28.98
CA LYS A 47 4.05 -1.30 -30.31
C LYS A 47 5.56 -1.54 -30.24
N GLN A 48 6.31 -0.66 -29.57
CA GLN A 48 7.76 -0.84 -29.39
C GLN A 48 8.09 -2.11 -28.60
N ILE A 49 7.33 -2.41 -27.56
CA ILE A 49 7.45 -3.65 -26.78
C ILE A 49 7.20 -4.86 -27.69
N GLN A 50 6.16 -4.83 -28.52
CA GLN A 50 5.84 -5.90 -29.45
C GLN A 50 6.96 -6.11 -30.51
N GLU A 51 7.56 -5.04 -31.01
CA GLU A 51 8.70 -5.13 -31.95
C GLU A 51 9.94 -5.70 -31.25
N LEU A 52 10.23 -5.31 -30.03
CA LEU A 52 11.35 -5.84 -29.26
C LEU A 52 11.16 -7.35 -28.97
N LEU A 53 9.95 -7.76 -28.62
CA LEU A 53 9.61 -9.17 -28.42
C LEU A 53 9.79 -10.00 -29.70
N LYS A 54 9.37 -9.46 -30.86
CA LYS A 54 9.62 -10.12 -32.18
C LYS A 54 11.11 -10.25 -32.49
N LYS A 55 11.90 -9.20 -32.21
CA LYS A 55 13.36 -9.23 -32.40
C LYS A 55 14.06 -10.20 -31.45
N ALA A 56 13.52 -10.41 -30.26
CA ALA A 56 14.00 -11.39 -29.28
C ALA A 56 13.61 -12.84 -29.62
N GLY A 57 12.94 -13.09 -30.75
CA GLY A 57 12.55 -14.45 -31.20
C GLY A 57 11.36 -15.01 -30.42
N ILE A 58 10.65 -14.18 -29.65
CA ILE A 58 9.45 -14.56 -28.90
C ILE A 58 8.26 -14.37 -29.83
N SER A 59 7.87 -15.42 -30.57
CA SER A 59 6.69 -15.39 -31.43
C SER A 59 5.41 -15.51 -30.60
N ASN A 60 4.46 -14.59 -30.86
CA ASN A 60 3.11 -14.64 -30.30
C ASN A 60 2.37 -15.91 -30.75
N SER A 61 2.41 -16.95 -29.98
CA SER A 61 1.23 -17.79 -29.77
C SER A 61 0.38 -17.11 -28.67
N ASN A 62 -0.94 -17.17 -28.75
CA ASN A 62 -1.92 -16.59 -27.81
C ASN A 62 -1.73 -17.01 -26.32
N ASN A 63 -0.50 -17.05 -25.90
CA ASN A 63 -0.12 -17.08 -24.50
C ASN A 63 -0.06 -15.63 -24.05
N THR A 64 -0.98 -15.24 -23.19
CA THR A 64 -0.68 -14.30 -22.11
C THR A 64 0.79 -14.55 -21.78
N ILE A 65 1.66 -13.55 -21.99
CA ILE A 65 3.04 -13.64 -21.50
C ILE A 65 2.86 -13.74 -19.99
N ASN A 66 2.75 -14.98 -19.54
CA ASN A 66 3.01 -15.31 -18.17
C ASN A 66 4.51 -15.07 -18.05
N ILE A 67 4.91 -13.81 -17.82
CA ILE A 67 6.15 -13.53 -17.13
C ILE A 67 5.90 -14.15 -15.76
N GLN A 68 6.08 -15.45 -15.67
CA GLN A 68 6.37 -16.09 -14.41
C GLN A 68 7.72 -15.49 -14.01
N ASN A 69 7.67 -14.28 -13.48
CA ASN A 69 8.66 -13.89 -12.54
C ASN A 69 8.60 -14.99 -11.50
N ASN A 70 9.53 -15.92 -11.52
CA ASN A 70 9.77 -16.85 -10.43
C ASN A 70 10.25 -16.01 -9.26
N ILE A 71 9.32 -15.25 -8.67
CA ILE A 71 9.56 -14.45 -7.50
C ILE A 71 9.78 -15.47 -6.39
N LYS A 72 11.02 -15.61 -6.00
CA LYS A 72 11.36 -16.43 -4.85
C LYS A 72 10.97 -15.67 -3.60
N LEU A 73 9.93 -16.13 -2.91
CA LEU A 73 9.53 -15.56 -1.62
C LEU A 73 10.70 -15.61 -0.63
N LEU A 74 10.87 -14.54 0.11
CA LEU A 74 11.79 -14.49 1.24
C LEU A 74 11.12 -15.11 2.48
N GLY A 75 11.90 -15.85 3.26
CA GLY A 75 11.45 -16.29 4.56
C GLY A 75 11.07 -15.09 5.44
N TYR A 76 10.06 -15.24 6.28
CA TYR A 76 9.60 -14.16 7.17
C TYR A 76 10.73 -13.51 7.98
N ASN A 77 11.66 -14.31 8.50
CA ASN A 77 12.81 -13.79 9.26
C ASN A 77 13.82 -13.05 8.38
N ASN A 78 13.75 -13.21 7.05
CA ASN A 78 14.62 -12.57 6.06
C ASN A 78 13.87 -11.52 5.23
N THR A 79 12.74 -11.03 5.73
CA THR A 79 11.94 -9.98 5.05
C THR A 79 12.80 -8.77 4.72
N ASP A 80 12.84 -8.38 3.45
CA ASP A 80 13.60 -7.22 2.98
C ASP A 80 12.87 -5.91 3.34
N ARG A 81 13.57 -5.05 4.07
CA ARG A 81 13.10 -3.72 4.47
C ARG A 81 13.89 -2.60 3.80
N SER A 82 14.81 -2.91 2.90
CA SER A 82 15.70 -1.94 2.25
C SER A 82 14.95 -0.94 1.35
N HIS A 83 13.75 -1.29 0.92
CA HIS A 83 12.90 -0.42 0.11
C HIS A 83 12.18 0.68 0.91
N LEU A 84 12.18 0.59 2.25
CA LEU A 84 11.52 1.59 3.10
C LEU A 84 12.30 2.91 3.06
N THR A 85 11.64 3.95 2.57
CA THR A 85 12.19 5.30 2.58
C THR A 85 11.78 6.07 3.83
N ASP A 86 12.50 7.16 4.13
CA ASP A 86 12.09 8.10 5.19
C ASP A 86 10.65 8.60 4.99
N SER A 87 10.26 8.84 3.73
CA SER A 87 8.90 9.27 3.38
C SER A 87 7.85 8.22 3.73
N ASP A 88 8.15 6.93 3.55
CA ASP A 88 7.21 5.84 3.88
C ASP A 88 7.01 5.76 5.39
N ILE A 89 8.08 5.81 6.18
CA ILE A 89 8.00 5.82 7.65
C ILE A 89 7.22 7.05 8.15
N LEU A 90 7.51 8.24 7.58
CA LEU A 90 6.80 9.46 7.95
C LEU A 90 5.29 9.35 7.66
N LYS A 91 4.90 8.77 6.52
CA LYS A 91 3.50 8.53 6.18
C LYS A 91 2.85 7.55 7.17
N CYS A 92 3.52 6.46 7.52
CA CYS A 92 3.01 5.53 8.53
C CYS A 92 2.77 6.24 9.87
N LEU A 93 3.71 7.04 10.35
CA LEU A 93 3.61 7.79 11.60
C LEU A 93 2.46 8.82 11.62
N GLN A 94 2.00 9.32 10.46
CA GLN A 94 0.83 10.19 10.38
C GLN A 94 -0.45 9.51 10.89
N HIS A 95 -0.54 8.18 10.78
CA HIS A 95 -1.71 7.40 11.21
C HIS A 95 -1.77 7.14 12.73
N SER A 96 -0.87 7.75 13.51
CA SER A 96 -0.87 7.68 14.99
C SER A 96 -0.97 6.25 15.53
N ASN A 97 -2.10 5.86 16.14
CA ASN A 97 -2.28 4.54 16.74
C ASN A 97 -2.26 3.38 15.73
N PHE A 98 -2.40 3.66 14.44
CA PHE A 98 -2.37 2.65 13.36
C PHE A 98 -1.08 2.70 12.54
N CYS A 99 -0.03 3.37 13.03
CA CYS A 99 1.25 3.43 12.33
C CYS A 99 1.86 2.03 12.08
N ILE A 100 1.70 1.10 13.00
CA ILE A 100 2.21 -0.28 12.87
C ILE A 100 1.46 -1.07 11.79
N PRO A 101 0.11 -1.15 11.76
CA PRO A 101 -0.60 -1.77 10.64
C PRO A 101 -0.17 -1.24 9.26
N HIS A 102 -0.04 0.09 9.10
CA HIS A 102 0.40 0.68 7.84
C HIS A 102 1.85 0.31 7.47
N LEU A 103 2.73 0.20 8.47
CA LEU A 103 4.10 -0.24 8.23
C LEU A 103 4.15 -1.72 7.81
N ILE A 104 3.36 -2.58 8.46
CA ILE A 104 3.21 -4.00 8.08
C ILE A 104 2.70 -4.11 6.64
N GLU A 105 1.70 -3.32 6.26
CA GLU A 105 1.18 -3.27 4.90
C GLU A 105 2.29 -2.92 3.90
N LYS A 106 3.05 -1.87 4.20
CA LYS A 106 4.14 -1.41 3.34
C LYS A 106 5.27 -2.42 3.20
N ILE A 107 5.56 -3.20 4.24
CA ILE A 107 6.62 -4.21 4.23
C ILE A 107 6.17 -5.49 3.53
N HIS A 108 4.99 -6.02 3.89
CA HIS A 108 4.57 -7.37 3.52
C HIS A 108 3.56 -7.42 2.37
N PHE A 109 3.04 -6.27 1.90
CA PHE A 109 1.99 -6.23 0.87
C PHE A 109 2.23 -5.14 -0.18
N ASP A 110 3.46 -4.60 -0.27
CA ASP A 110 3.84 -3.72 -1.37
C ASP A 110 3.88 -4.52 -2.68
N VAL A 111 3.11 -4.08 -3.66
CA VAL A 111 3.01 -4.74 -4.99
C VAL A 111 4.35 -4.75 -5.74
N ASN A 112 5.28 -3.86 -5.39
CA ASN A 112 6.62 -3.79 -5.96
C ASN A 112 7.63 -4.67 -5.22
N LYS A 113 7.21 -5.34 -4.11
CA LYS A 113 8.04 -6.19 -3.27
C LYS A 113 7.34 -7.54 -2.99
N PRO A 114 6.91 -8.25 -4.04
CA PRO A 114 6.18 -9.51 -3.87
C PRO A 114 6.98 -10.60 -3.16
N GLU A 115 8.32 -10.51 -3.16
CA GLU A 115 9.18 -11.42 -2.40
C GLU A 115 8.94 -11.36 -0.87
N ASN A 116 8.33 -10.28 -0.37
CA ASN A 116 7.96 -10.08 1.03
C ASN A 116 6.54 -10.57 1.37
N HIS A 117 5.77 -11.10 0.41
CA HIS A 117 4.42 -11.60 0.65
C HIS A 117 4.45 -12.94 1.41
N ASN A 118 5.04 -12.97 2.59
CA ASN A 118 5.45 -14.15 3.35
C ASN A 118 4.63 -14.40 4.64
N VAL A 119 3.52 -13.69 4.80
CA VAL A 119 2.62 -13.82 5.95
C VAL A 119 1.18 -13.55 5.57
N TYR A 120 0.22 -14.38 6.02
CA TYR A 120 -1.21 -14.15 5.80
C TYR A 120 -2.09 -14.94 6.77
N ILE A 121 -3.36 -14.53 6.87
CA ILE A 121 -4.42 -15.27 7.57
C ILE A 121 -5.37 -15.85 6.51
N SER A 122 -5.52 -17.18 6.50
CA SER A 122 -6.41 -17.86 5.56
C SER A 122 -7.88 -17.77 5.96
N ASN A 123 -8.15 -17.79 7.28
CA ASN A 123 -9.49 -17.75 7.84
C ASN A 123 -9.50 -16.99 9.17
N LEU A 124 -10.33 -15.95 9.28
CA LEU A 124 -10.45 -15.13 10.49
C LEU A 124 -10.96 -15.89 11.72
N LYS A 125 -11.71 -16.98 11.53
CA LYS A 125 -12.23 -17.80 12.62
C LYS A 125 -11.17 -18.70 13.26
N ASN A 126 -10.09 -18.99 12.53
CA ASN A 126 -9.02 -19.85 13.02
C ASN A 126 -8.04 -19.05 13.89
N LYS A 127 -7.44 -19.73 14.86
CA LYS A 127 -6.38 -19.18 15.72
C LYS A 127 -4.99 -19.26 15.09
N TYR A 128 -4.89 -19.55 13.80
CA TYR A 128 -3.63 -19.78 13.11
C TYR A 128 -3.36 -18.68 12.07
N ILE A 129 -2.07 -18.40 11.86
CA ILE A 129 -1.50 -17.57 10.83
C ILE A 129 -0.51 -18.39 10.01
N MET A 130 -0.41 -18.09 8.74
CA MET A 130 0.52 -18.74 7.81
C MET A 130 1.77 -17.87 7.65
N ILE A 131 2.93 -18.45 7.88
CA ILE A 131 4.25 -17.83 7.78
C ILE A 131 5.12 -18.65 6.84
N TYR A 132 5.75 -18.02 5.85
CA TYR A 132 6.74 -18.66 5.01
C TYR A 132 8.11 -18.62 5.68
N ASP A 133 8.77 -19.77 5.86
CA ASP A 133 10.06 -19.85 6.56
C ASP A 133 11.28 -19.75 5.62
N GLY A 134 11.05 -19.65 4.31
CA GLY A 134 12.06 -19.67 3.27
C GLY A 134 12.08 -20.97 2.47
N GLU A 135 11.41 -22.02 2.95
CA GLU A 135 11.26 -23.31 2.29
C GLU A 135 9.80 -23.68 2.11
N LYS A 136 8.99 -23.51 3.15
CA LYS A 136 7.56 -23.87 3.16
C LYS A 136 6.73 -22.96 4.05
N TRP A 137 5.42 -23.02 3.83
CA TRP A 137 4.45 -22.36 4.70
C TRP A 137 4.25 -23.14 5.99
N LYS A 138 4.29 -22.45 7.12
CA LYS A 138 4.05 -22.99 8.46
C LYS A 138 2.86 -22.33 9.12
N CYS A 139 2.05 -23.11 9.80
CA CYS A 139 1.03 -22.61 10.72
C CYS A 139 1.68 -22.24 12.05
N LYS A 140 1.39 -21.04 12.55
CA LYS A 140 1.78 -20.59 13.89
C LYS A 140 0.56 -20.09 14.65
N ASP A 141 0.67 -19.93 15.95
CA ASP A 141 -0.36 -19.26 16.74
C ASP A 141 -0.48 -17.81 16.28
N ARG A 142 -1.72 -17.41 16.01
CA ARG A 142 -2.00 -16.10 15.42
C ARG A 142 -1.70 -14.94 16.38
N ASP A 143 -2.08 -15.11 17.66
CA ASP A 143 -1.98 -14.02 18.61
C ASP A 143 -0.53 -13.79 19.04
N GLU A 144 0.26 -14.86 19.19
CA GLU A 144 1.70 -14.78 19.40
C GLU A 144 2.41 -14.11 18.22
N GLN A 145 2.08 -14.53 17.01
CA GLN A 145 2.74 -13.99 15.81
C GLN A 145 2.34 -12.53 15.54
N ILE A 146 1.11 -12.12 15.85
CA ILE A 146 0.71 -10.71 15.74
C ILE A 146 1.45 -9.86 16.77
N ASN A 147 1.68 -10.36 17.98
CA ASN A 147 2.51 -9.67 18.97
C ASN A 147 3.94 -9.48 18.43
N SER A 148 4.56 -10.54 17.92
CA SER A 148 5.89 -10.46 17.29
C SER A 148 5.93 -9.46 16.13
N LEU A 149 4.90 -9.45 15.27
CA LEU A 149 4.78 -8.46 14.19
C LEU A 149 4.75 -7.01 14.73
N ILE A 150 4.02 -6.78 15.81
CA ILE A 150 3.96 -5.45 16.44
C ILE A 150 5.34 -5.06 16.96
N ASP A 151 5.97 -5.91 17.76
CA ASP A 151 7.25 -5.62 18.42
C ASP A 151 8.37 -5.42 17.38
N ASP A 152 8.42 -6.26 16.33
CA ASP A 152 9.40 -6.14 15.24
C ASP A 152 9.26 -4.80 14.48
N ASN A 153 8.01 -4.37 14.23
CA ASN A 153 7.76 -3.13 13.49
C ASN A 153 7.91 -1.87 14.35
N GLU A 154 7.65 -1.96 15.65
CA GLU A 154 8.00 -0.90 16.60
C GLU A 154 9.51 -0.67 16.60
N SER A 155 10.30 -1.74 16.68
CA SER A 155 11.77 -1.66 16.64
C SER A 155 12.28 -1.03 15.33
N VAL A 156 11.61 -1.29 14.19
CA VAL A 156 11.96 -0.63 12.91
C VAL A 156 11.76 0.89 12.99
N ILE A 157 10.65 1.33 13.59
CA ILE A 157 10.38 2.77 13.75
C ILE A 157 11.38 3.38 14.75
N GLU A 158 11.63 2.74 15.88
CA GLU A 158 12.59 3.22 16.90
C GLU A 158 13.97 3.41 16.30
N TYR A 159 14.49 2.38 15.63
CA TYR A 159 15.78 2.46 14.95
C TYR A 159 15.83 3.63 13.95
N LYS A 160 14.75 3.83 13.20
CA LYS A 160 14.69 4.90 12.19
C LYS A 160 14.63 6.29 12.82
N LEU A 161 13.93 6.44 13.94
CA LEU A 161 13.91 7.68 14.71
C LEU A 161 15.28 8.02 15.29
N GLU A 162 16.02 7.04 15.80
CA GLU A 162 17.40 7.20 16.29
C GLU A 162 18.33 7.61 15.17
N GLU A 163 18.28 6.90 14.02
CA GLU A 163 19.05 7.23 12.82
C GLU A 163 18.82 8.68 12.37
N TRP A 164 17.56 9.15 12.41
CA TRP A 164 17.25 10.53 12.04
C TRP A 164 17.87 11.55 13.00
N ILE A 165 17.85 11.28 14.31
CA ILE A 165 18.47 12.16 15.30
C ILE A 165 19.98 12.23 15.06
N GLU A 166 20.64 11.08 14.86
CA GLU A 166 22.08 11.00 14.61
C GLU A 166 22.49 11.75 13.34
N ASN A 167 21.65 11.67 12.30
CA ASN A 167 21.86 12.37 11.02
C ASN A 167 21.39 13.85 11.03
N GLY A 168 21.04 14.40 12.19
CA GLY A 168 20.59 15.78 12.33
C GLY A 168 19.22 16.07 11.71
N LYS A 169 18.45 15.05 11.32
CA LYS A 169 17.08 15.18 10.86
C LYS A 169 16.15 15.29 12.07
N ASN A 170 15.27 16.29 12.07
CA ASN A 170 14.37 16.51 13.19
C ASN A 170 12.90 16.49 12.74
N TYR A 171 12.16 15.50 13.21
CA TYR A 171 10.73 15.34 12.97
C TYR A 171 9.94 15.29 14.30
N PRO A 172 9.92 16.37 15.09
CA PRO A 172 9.42 16.36 16.47
C PRO A 172 7.93 16.00 16.58
N GLU A 173 7.14 16.32 15.58
CA GLU A 173 5.72 15.93 15.54
C GLU A 173 5.55 14.42 15.37
N MET A 174 6.31 13.79 14.48
CA MET A 174 6.25 12.35 14.24
C MET A 174 6.76 11.57 15.45
N MET A 175 7.85 12.02 16.06
CA MET A 175 8.36 11.45 17.31
C MET A 175 7.32 11.53 18.42
N ARG A 176 6.61 12.67 18.58
CA ARG A 176 5.52 12.80 19.55
C ARG A 176 4.34 11.89 19.25
N LYS A 177 4.01 11.68 17.96
CA LYS A 177 2.93 10.76 17.57
C LYS A 177 3.29 9.32 17.93
N PHE A 178 4.51 8.89 17.64
CA PHE A 178 4.97 7.55 17.97
C PHE A 178 5.04 7.35 19.50
N LYS A 179 5.64 8.28 20.24
CA LYS A 179 5.66 8.23 21.70
C LYS A 179 4.25 8.10 22.29
N ARG A 180 3.30 8.90 21.77
CA ARG A 180 1.88 8.81 22.21
C ARG A 180 1.25 7.46 21.90
N TYR A 181 1.63 6.82 20.79
CA TYR A 181 1.21 5.46 20.48
C TYR A 181 1.76 4.48 21.53
N ILE A 182 3.08 4.51 21.81
CA ILE A 182 3.74 3.66 22.81
C ILE A 182 3.07 3.84 24.19
N ASP A 183 2.88 5.09 24.64
CA ASP A 183 2.24 5.39 25.94
C ASP A 183 0.80 4.85 26.03
N LYS A 184 0.11 4.72 24.89
CA LYS A 184 -1.27 4.22 24.83
C LYS A 184 -1.40 2.73 24.59
N LYS A 185 -0.36 2.06 24.09
CA LYS A 185 -0.41 0.63 23.77
C LYS A 185 -0.60 -0.22 25.03
N ASP A 186 -0.14 0.25 26.20
CA ASP A 186 -0.38 -0.41 27.49
C ASP A 186 -1.87 -0.46 27.85
N ASN A 187 -2.69 0.36 27.21
CA ASN A 187 -4.13 0.26 27.30
C ASN A 187 -4.62 -0.87 26.37
N ASN A 188 -5.07 -1.97 26.95
CA ASN A 188 -5.60 -3.13 26.23
C ASN A 188 -6.62 -2.78 25.13
N LYS A 189 -7.38 -1.69 25.29
CA LYS A 189 -8.37 -1.25 24.29
C LYS A 189 -7.71 -0.74 23.01
N VAL A 190 -6.58 -0.04 23.10
CA VAL A 190 -5.84 0.46 21.93
C VAL A 190 -5.11 -0.69 21.27
N LEU A 191 -4.40 -1.50 22.04
CA LEU A 191 -3.66 -2.66 21.54
C LEU A 191 -4.59 -3.64 20.81
N ASN A 192 -5.77 -3.93 21.36
CA ASN A 192 -6.74 -4.84 20.72
C ASN A 192 -7.22 -4.28 19.38
N LYS A 193 -7.46 -2.97 19.26
CA LYS A 193 -7.81 -2.36 17.96
C LYS A 193 -6.70 -2.48 16.94
N VAL A 194 -5.45 -2.29 17.35
CA VAL A 194 -4.27 -2.48 16.47
C VAL A 194 -4.18 -3.92 16.00
N LYS A 195 -4.34 -4.88 16.92
CA LYS A 195 -4.33 -6.31 16.58
C LYS A 195 -5.48 -6.70 15.64
N ASP A 196 -6.66 -6.15 15.83
CA ASP A 196 -7.81 -6.42 14.97
C ASP A 196 -7.59 -5.85 13.57
N GLU A 197 -7.00 -4.67 13.46
CA GLU A 197 -6.61 -4.08 12.16
C GLU A 197 -5.56 -4.93 11.45
N ILE A 198 -4.54 -5.41 12.17
CA ILE A 198 -3.54 -6.32 11.60
C ILE A 198 -4.19 -7.63 11.11
N LYS A 199 -5.11 -8.22 11.89
CA LYS A 199 -5.85 -9.42 11.47
C LYS A 199 -6.60 -9.20 10.16
N LEU A 200 -7.30 -8.07 10.04
CA LEU A 200 -8.04 -7.71 8.83
C LEU A 200 -7.09 -7.48 7.65
N LEU A 201 -5.99 -6.76 7.87
CA LEU A 201 -4.96 -6.52 6.87
C LEU A 201 -4.41 -7.84 6.30
N LEU A 202 -3.97 -8.74 7.16
CA LEU A 202 -3.40 -10.03 6.78
C LEU A 202 -4.41 -10.94 6.07
N TYR A 203 -5.68 -10.85 6.44
CA TYR A 203 -6.75 -11.60 5.78
C TYR A 203 -7.13 -11.02 4.42
N ASN A 204 -7.27 -9.70 4.33
CA ASN A 204 -7.70 -9.04 3.09
C ASN A 204 -6.66 -9.17 1.97
N ASN A 205 -5.37 -9.11 2.32
CA ASN A 205 -4.27 -9.22 1.37
C ASN A 205 -3.84 -10.66 1.04
N ARG A 206 -4.51 -11.70 1.60
CA ARG A 206 -4.18 -13.11 1.33
C ARG A 206 -4.20 -13.49 -0.16
N ASN A 207 -5.03 -12.79 -0.96
CA ASN A 207 -5.15 -13.07 -2.39
C ASN A 207 -3.92 -12.61 -3.21
N LEU A 208 -3.10 -11.70 -2.69
CA LEU A 208 -1.81 -11.35 -3.30
C LEU A 208 -0.90 -12.57 -3.26
N ILE A 209 -0.92 -13.31 -2.16
CA ILE A 209 -0.12 -14.51 -1.94
C ILE A 209 -0.64 -15.72 -2.75
N SER A 210 -1.97 -15.87 -2.90
CA SER A 210 -2.56 -16.99 -3.62
C SER A 210 -2.34 -16.94 -5.13
N LYS A 211 -2.16 -15.75 -5.72
CA LYS A 211 -1.77 -15.61 -7.13
C LYS A 211 -0.36 -16.12 -7.43
N GLU A 212 0.51 -16.13 -6.43
CA GLU A 212 1.86 -16.67 -6.50
C GLU A 212 1.90 -18.18 -6.22
N LYS A 213 0.83 -18.74 -5.66
CA LYS A 213 0.71 -20.19 -5.33
C LYS A 213 0.48 -21.09 -6.52
N ASP A 214 0.00 -20.58 -7.66
CA ASP A 214 -0.22 -21.40 -8.87
C ASP A 214 1.09 -21.86 -9.55
N GLY A 215 2.23 -21.55 -8.96
CA GLY A 215 3.56 -21.97 -9.43
C GLY A 215 4.22 -23.10 -8.63
N THR A 216 3.90 -23.40 -7.35
CA THR A 216 4.49 -24.56 -6.64
C THR A 216 3.97 -24.66 -5.18
N ILE A 217 2.78 -25.20 -4.94
CA ILE A 217 2.49 -25.82 -3.63
C ILE A 217 1.66 -27.07 -3.88
N GLU A 218 2.31 -28.21 -3.93
CA GLU A 218 1.68 -29.50 -3.61
C GLU A 218 1.38 -29.49 -2.11
N ILE A 219 0.10 -29.59 -1.78
CA ILE A 219 -0.33 -29.89 -0.41
C ILE A 219 -0.37 -31.41 -0.31
N ASN A 220 0.59 -31.97 0.40
CA ASN A 220 0.49 -33.33 0.95
C ASN A 220 -0.26 -33.30 2.28
#